data_51fa931389ba6ac9859be4fe61540741
#
_entry.id   51fa931389ba6ac9859be4fe61540741
#
_cell.length_a   1.000
_cell.length_b   1.000
_cell.length_c   1.000
_cell.angle_alpha   90.00
_cell.angle_beta   90.00
_cell.angle_gamma   90.00
#
_symmetry.space_group_name_H-M   'P 1'
#
loop_
_entity.id
_entity.type
_entity.pdbx_description
1 polymer ?
#
loop_
_entity_poly.entity_id
_entity_poly.type
_entity_poly.pdbx_seq_one_letter_code
_entity_poly.pdbx_strand_id
1 'polypeptide(L)'
;MSGNYVINIGRQLGSGGREIGEKLAARLGIDFYDKELINLASEESGLCKEFFEKADEKASQGIIGGLFGMRFPFISEGAMPCTNCLSNDALFKVQSDVIRRLAAEKSCVFVGRCADYILREHPRCVNIFISASKEDRIGRICRIHQVNEEAAEEIIEKADKRRSEYYNYYSYKTWGAAATYHLCVDSSSLGVEETVRFVEKFVVKKLKLIV
;
A
#
# COMPACT_ATOMS: atom_id res chain seq x y z
N MET A 1 10.93 -19.06 19.92
CA MET A 1 11.40 -18.00 19.02
C MET A 1 10.19 -17.34 18.39
N SER A 2 9.94 -16.05 18.64
CA SER A 2 8.85 -15.34 17.98
C SER A 2 9.30 -15.03 16.55
N GLY A 3 8.77 -15.75 15.56
CA GLY A 3 9.05 -15.47 14.17
C GLY A 3 8.56 -14.06 13.76
N ASN A 4 9.05 -13.56 12.62
CA ASN A 4 8.63 -12.28 12.05
C ASN A 4 7.10 -12.18 11.95
N TYR A 5 6.58 -10.98 12.07
CA TYR A 5 5.16 -10.70 11.90
C TYR A 5 4.94 -9.49 10.99
N VAL A 6 3.80 -9.43 10.36
CA VAL A 6 3.46 -8.36 9.43
C VAL A 6 2.13 -7.72 9.77
N ILE A 7 2.04 -6.42 9.58
CA ILE A 7 0.84 -5.63 9.75
C ILE A 7 0.54 -4.95 8.42
N ASN A 8 -0.60 -5.26 7.83
CA ASN A 8 -1.04 -4.66 6.57
C ASN A 8 -2.14 -3.64 6.84
N ILE A 9 -1.99 -2.44 6.32
CA ILE A 9 -2.94 -1.33 6.52
C ILE A 9 -3.55 -0.91 5.18
N GLY A 10 -4.82 -1.28 4.98
CA GLY A 10 -5.70 -0.66 4.00
C GLY A 10 -6.23 0.67 4.55
N ARG A 11 -6.49 1.66 3.70
CA ARG A 11 -6.93 2.98 4.18
C ARG A 11 -7.61 3.81 3.11
N GLN A 12 -8.58 4.60 3.51
CA GLN A 12 -9.14 5.67 2.70
C GLN A 12 -8.15 6.85 2.59
N LEU A 13 -8.22 7.63 1.51
CA LEU A 13 -7.45 8.88 1.42
C LEU A 13 -7.99 9.90 2.44
N GLY A 14 -7.09 10.59 3.12
CA GLY A 14 -7.46 11.54 4.16
C GLY A 14 -7.77 10.92 5.54
N SER A 15 -7.84 9.59 5.67
CA SER A 15 -8.10 8.93 6.97
C SER A 15 -6.91 8.95 7.96
N GLY A 16 -5.76 9.46 7.57
CA GLY A 16 -4.55 9.38 8.42
C GLY A 16 -3.90 8.00 8.46
N GLY A 17 -4.40 7.02 7.71
CA GLY A 17 -3.93 5.63 7.80
C GLY A 17 -2.44 5.43 7.48
N ARG A 18 -1.80 6.30 6.65
CA ARG A 18 -0.35 6.27 6.43
C ARG A 18 0.39 6.69 7.70
N GLU A 19 0.01 7.82 8.27
CA GLU A 19 0.59 8.37 9.51
C GLU A 19 0.41 7.41 10.69
N ILE A 20 -0.78 6.80 10.80
CA ILE A 20 -1.06 5.77 11.81
C ILE A 20 -0.12 4.57 11.64
N GLY A 21 0.09 4.10 10.41
CA GLY A 21 1.00 3.00 10.12
C GLY A 21 2.45 3.30 10.46
N GLU A 22 2.93 4.50 10.13
CA GLU A 22 4.27 4.96 10.43
C GLU A 22 4.53 5.08 11.95
N LYS A 23 3.59 5.71 12.67
CA LYS A 23 3.66 5.81 14.14
C LYS A 23 3.57 4.44 14.83
N LEU A 24 2.72 3.55 14.31
CA LEU A 24 2.61 2.19 14.83
C LEU A 24 3.92 1.41 14.65
N ALA A 25 4.54 1.51 13.48
CA ALA A 25 5.83 0.88 13.21
C ALA A 25 6.92 1.39 14.15
N ALA A 26 7.00 2.71 14.34
CA ALA A 26 7.94 3.33 15.26
C ALA A 26 7.74 2.86 16.71
N ARG A 27 6.49 2.75 17.19
CA ARG A 27 6.17 2.27 18.55
C ARG A 27 6.50 0.79 18.76
N LEU A 28 6.32 -0.02 17.73
CA LEU A 28 6.64 -1.46 17.78
C LEU A 28 8.11 -1.76 17.47
N GLY A 29 8.91 -0.75 17.08
CA GLY A 29 10.31 -0.91 16.72
C GLY A 29 10.53 -1.78 15.48
N ILE A 30 9.62 -1.69 14.49
CA ILE A 30 9.64 -2.46 13.24
C ILE A 30 9.66 -1.56 12.02
N ASP A 31 10.01 -2.11 10.87
CA ASP A 31 10.12 -1.35 9.63
C ASP A 31 8.74 -0.94 9.07
N PHE A 32 8.73 0.17 8.35
CA PHE A 32 7.56 0.72 7.68
C PHE A 32 7.76 0.78 6.18
N TYR A 33 6.78 0.32 5.42
CA TYR A 33 6.79 0.35 3.96
C TYR A 33 5.46 0.84 3.40
N ASP A 34 5.49 1.96 2.70
CA ASP A 34 4.39 2.42 1.87
C ASP A 34 4.68 2.20 0.38
N LYS A 35 3.84 2.78 -0.49
CA LYS A 35 3.99 2.66 -1.95
C LYS A 35 5.37 3.11 -2.43
N GLU A 36 5.84 4.23 -1.93
CA GLU A 36 7.10 4.85 -2.35
C GLU A 36 8.29 3.98 -1.94
N LEU A 37 8.30 3.52 -0.69
CA LEU A 37 9.35 2.64 -0.17
C LEU A 37 9.35 1.24 -0.81
N ILE A 38 8.17 0.70 -1.15
CA ILE A 38 8.08 -0.56 -1.90
C ILE A 38 8.62 -0.39 -3.33
N ASN A 39 8.35 0.74 -3.98
CA ASN A 39 8.91 1.01 -5.31
C ASN A 39 10.43 1.12 -5.24
N LEU A 40 10.97 1.88 -4.29
CA LEU A 40 12.41 2.02 -4.09
C LEU A 40 13.08 0.67 -3.83
N ALA A 41 12.53 -0.14 -2.92
CA ALA A 41 13.03 -1.49 -2.65
C ALA A 41 12.94 -2.41 -3.89
N SER A 42 11.96 -2.20 -4.76
CA SER A 42 11.84 -2.93 -6.02
C SER A 42 12.96 -2.59 -7.00
N GLU A 43 13.36 -1.34 -7.06
CA GLU A 43 14.47 -0.87 -7.89
C GLU A 43 15.83 -1.36 -7.35
N GLU A 44 16.09 -1.16 -6.06
CA GLU A 44 17.32 -1.58 -5.39
C GLU A 44 17.54 -3.10 -5.45
N SER A 45 16.45 -3.86 -5.51
CA SER A 45 16.51 -5.33 -5.62
C SER A 45 17.00 -5.85 -6.96
N GLY A 46 17.09 -5.02 -7.99
CA GLY A 46 17.40 -5.43 -9.35
C GLY A 46 16.27 -6.20 -10.06
N LEU A 47 15.18 -6.53 -9.37
CA LEU A 47 14.05 -7.29 -9.94
C LEU A 47 13.40 -6.56 -11.13
N CYS A 48 13.37 -5.24 -11.11
CA CYS A 48 12.94 -4.45 -12.25
C CYS A 48 13.85 -4.69 -13.45
N LYS A 49 15.18 -4.70 -13.27
CA LYS A 49 16.16 -4.90 -14.34
C LYS A 49 16.06 -6.30 -14.96
N GLU A 50 16.02 -7.33 -14.12
CA GLU A 50 15.82 -8.72 -14.60
C GLU A 50 14.50 -8.91 -15.35
N PHE A 51 13.46 -8.19 -14.94
CA PHE A 51 12.18 -8.24 -15.62
C PHE A 51 12.26 -7.62 -17.02
N PHE A 52 12.96 -6.48 -17.18
CA PHE A 52 13.22 -5.86 -18.49
C PHE A 52 14.05 -6.74 -19.39
N GLU A 53 15.12 -7.34 -18.89
CA GLU A 53 15.98 -8.22 -19.66
C GLU A 53 15.18 -9.44 -20.19
N LYS A 54 14.35 -10.05 -19.36
CA LYS A 54 13.46 -11.17 -19.76
C LYS A 54 12.34 -10.75 -20.72
N ALA A 55 11.87 -9.51 -20.63
CA ALA A 55 10.84 -8.97 -21.53
C ALA A 55 11.45 -8.66 -22.92
N ASP A 56 12.66 -8.14 -22.97
CA ASP A 56 13.40 -7.87 -24.21
C ASP A 56 13.80 -9.17 -24.95
N GLU A 57 14.18 -10.23 -24.22
CA GLU A 57 14.42 -11.54 -24.82
C GLU A 57 13.16 -12.13 -25.48
N LYS A 58 11.97 -11.91 -24.91
CA LYS A 58 10.70 -12.33 -25.51
C LYS A 58 10.24 -11.43 -26.66
N ALA A 59 10.56 -10.14 -26.61
CA ALA A 59 10.23 -9.18 -27.66
C ALA A 59 11.08 -9.38 -28.92
N SER A 60 12.31 -9.89 -28.79
CA SER A 60 13.18 -10.23 -29.92
C SER A 60 12.70 -11.42 -30.75
N GLN A 61 11.73 -12.19 -30.27
CA GLN A 61 11.10 -13.30 -31.00
C GLN A 61 9.74 -12.98 -31.62
N GLY A 62 9.20 -11.78 -31.50
CA GLY A 62 7.87 -11.42 -32.02
C GLY A 62 7.67 -9.92 -32.26
N ILE A 63 7.87 -9.50 -33.52
CA ILE A 63 7.32 -8.29 -34.14
C ILE A 63 7.63 -6.95 -33.47
N ILE A 64 8.68 -6.35 -33.97
CA ILE A 64 8.96 -4.91 -33.93
C ILE A 64 7.82 -4.17 -34.64
N GLY A 65 7.17 -3.28 -33.98
CA GLY A 65 6.35 -2.24 -34.64
C GLY A 65 5.08 -1.87 -33.88
N GLY A 66 5.10 -0.81 -33.08
CA GLY A 66 3.89 -0.08 -32.84
C GLY A 66 3.47 0.29 -31.41
N LEU A 67 4.39 0.44 -30.47
CA LEU A 67 3.98 0.94 -29.12
C LEU A 67 4.78 2.17 -28.62
N PHE A 68 5.31 2.95 -29.54
CA PHE A 68 5.94 4.23 -29.22
C PHE A 68 4.94 5.39 -29.37
N GLY A 69 3.85 5.41 -28.62
CA GLY A 69 2.87 6.49 -28.84
C GLY A 69 1.81 6.72 -27.79
N MET A 70 1.72 5.96 -26.73
CA MET A 70 0.72 6.26 -25.70
C MET A 70 1.34 7.02 -24.52
N ARG A 71 1.30 8.35 -24.62
CA ARG A 71 1.47 9.27 -23.48
C ARG A 71 0.31 9.02 -22.50
N PHE A 72 0.63 8.50 -21.34
CA PHE A 72 -0.29 8.51 -20.19
C PHE A 72 -0.15 9.87 -19.48
N PRO A 73 -1.20 10.74 -19.46
CA PRO A 73 -1.08 12.11 -18.98
C PRO A 73 -1.27 12.29 -17.48
N PHE A 74 -0.99 11.30 -16.63
CA PHE A 74 -1.22 11.42 -15.20
C PHE A 74 -0.12 10.78 -14.32
N ILE A 75 1.13 11.21 -14.56
CA ILE A 75 2.21 11.04 -13.58
C ILE A 75 2.82 12.41 -13.37
N SER A 76 2.24 13.20 -12.48
CA SER A 76 2.89 14.39 -11.97
C SER A 76 3.79 14.00 -10.81
N GLU A 77 5.05 14.40 -10.94
CA GLU A 77 6.10 14.58 -9.93
C GLU A 77 6.60 13.31 -9.21
N GLY A 78 7.77 12.89 -9.64
CA GLY A 78 8.53 11.76 -9.10
C GLY A 78 8.58 10.54 -10.01
N ALA A 79 8.57 10.76 -11.33
CA ALA A 79 8.66 9.67 -12.30
C ALA A 79 10.02 8.98 -12.24
N MET A 80 10.06 7.83 -11.63
CA MET A 80 11.18 6.90 -11.74
C MET A 80 11.21 6.27 -13.14
N PRO A 81 12.38 6.17 -13.80
CA PRO A 81 12.47 5.70 -15.20
C PRO A 81 11.95 4.29 -15.45
N CYS A 82 11.90 3.46 -14.40
CA CYS A 82 11.55 2.04 -14.52
C CYS A 82 10.04 1.74 -14.53
N THR A 83 9.19 2.63 -14.02
CA THR A 83 7.75 2.37 -13.90
C THR A 83 6.96 2.60 -15.19
N ASN A 84 7.52 3.32 -16.17
CA ASN A 84 6.80 3.69 -17.39
C ASN A 84 6.76 2.58 -18.46
N CYS A 85 7.50 1.49 -18.29
CA CYS A 85 7.60 0.43 -19.29
C CYS A 85 6.97 -0.90 -18.85
N LEU A 86 6.62 -1.06 -17.58
CA LEU A 86 6.00 -2.28 -17.08
C LEU A 86 4.47 -2.23 -17.20
N SER A 87 3.87 -3.33 -17.65
CA SER A 87 2.43 -3.52 -17.48
C SER A 87 2.07 -3.50 -16.00
N ASN A 88 0.82 -3.14 -15.66
CA ASN A 88 0.36 -3.14 -14.27
C ASN A 88 0.57 -4.50 -13.59
N ASP A 89 0.41 -5.59 -14.32
CA ASP A 89 0.59 -6.95 -13.79
C ASP A 89 2.06 -7.27 -13.51
N ALA A 90 2.95 -6.81 -14.37
CA ALA A 90 4.38 -6.96 -14.16
C ALA A 90 4.87 -6.19 -12.93
N LEU A 91 4.40 -4.94 -12.79
CA LEU A 91 4.70 -4.13 -11.62
C LEU A 91 4.13 -4.76 -10.33
N PHE A 92 2.90 -5.27 -10.39
CA PHE A 92 2.31 -5.99 -9.26
C PHE A 92 3.13 -7.22 -8.88
N LYS A 93 3.63 -7.99 -9.85
CA LYS A 93 4.47 -9.17 -9.58
C LYS A 93 5.78 -8.77 -8.89
N VAL A 94 6.52 -7.79 -9.42
CA VAL A 94 7.77 -7.31 -8.81
C VAL A 94 7.53 -6.81 -7.38
N GLN A 95 6.52 -5.98 -7.18
CA GLN A 95 6.16 -5.49 -5.84
C GLN A 95 5.75 -6.63 -4.90
N SER A 96 5.05 -7.65 -5.41
CA SER A 96 4.67 -8.82 -4.61
C SER A 96 5.89 -9.61 -4.13
N ASP A 97 6.88 -9.80 -5.00
CA ASP A 97 8.11 -10.51 -4.66
C ASP A 97 8.94 -9.73 -3.63
N VAL A 98 9.03 -8.42 -3.78
CA VAL A 98 9.67 -7.53 -2.78
C VAL A 98 8.95 -7.59 -1.43
N ILE A 99 7.62 -7.49 -1.41
CA ILE A 99 6.82 -7.55 -0.17
C ILE A 99 7.04 -8.90 0.54
N ARG A 100 7.04 -10.02 -0.20
CA ARG A 100 7.30 -11.35 0.39
C ARG A 100 8.71 -11.45 0.98
N ARG A 101 9.71 -10.95 0.25
CA ARG A 101 11.10 -10.94 0.72
C ARG A 101 11.25 -10.13 2.00
N LEU A 102 10.77 -8.89 2.02
CA LEU A 102 10.84 -8.03 3.22
C LEU A 102 10.13 -8.67 4.42
N ALA A 103 8.96 -9.27 4.21
CA ALA A 103 8.21 -9.96 5.27
C ALA A 103 8.91 -11.20 5.80
N ALA A 104 9.70 -11.90 4.99
CA ALA A 104 10.51 -13.05 5.40
C ALA A 104 11.74 -12.62 6.22
N GLU A 105 12.34 -11.49 5.87
CA GLU A 105 13.57 -11.00 6.53
C GLU A 105 13.28 -10.40 7.91
N LYS A 106 12.18 -9.66 8.08
CA LYS A 106 11.91 -8.90 9.30
C LYS A 106 10.43 -8.60 9.54
N SER A 107 10.09 -8.23 10.78
CA SER A 107 8.75 -7.72 11.09
C SER A 107 8.57 -6.33 10.52
N CYS A 108 7.40 -6.05 9.94
CA CYS A 108 7.15 -4.77 9.27
C CYS A 108 5.67 -4.41 9.16
N VAL A 109 5.43 -3.13 8.89
CA VAL A 109 4.13 -2.56 8.51
C VAL A 109 4.13 -2.26 7.03
N PHE A 110 3.16 -2.78 6.29
CA PHE A 110 2.90 -2.41 4.89
C PHE A 110 1.65 -1.56 4.77
N VAL A 111 1.71 -0.49 4.00
CA VAL A 111 0.55 0.38 3.76
C VAL A 111 0.12 0.32 2.30
N GLY A 112 -0.96 -0.40 2.03
CA GLY A 112 -1.55 -0.60 0.70
C GLY A 112 -0.88 -1.71 -0.12
N ARG A 113 -0.91 -1.57 -1.47
CA ARG A 113 -0.31 -2.51 -2.44
C ARG A 113 -0.82 -3.95 -2.37
N CYS A 114 -2.04 -4.16 -1.87
CA CYS A 114 -2.60 -5.49 -1.67
C CYS A 114 -1.71 -6.41 -0.80
N ALA A 115 -0.92 -5.83 0.12
CA ALA A 115 0.01 -6.59 0.94
C ALA A 115 -0.71 -7.66 1.77
N ASP A 116 -1.93 -7.40 2.21
CA ASP A 116 -2.80 -8.35 2.91
C ASP A 116 -3.15 -9.58 2.07
N TYR A 117 -3.33 -9.41 0.75
CA TYR A 117 -3.56 -10.51 -0.19
C TYR A 117 -2.25 -11.22 -0.55
N ILE A 118 -1.18 -10.46 -0.79
CA ILE A 118 0.15 -10.99 -1.11
C ILE A 118 0.67 -11.88 0.02
N LEU A 119 0.45 -11.46 1.27
CA LEU A 119 0.89 -12.12 2.50
C LEU A 119 -0.19 -12.95 3.19
N ARG A 120 -1.25 -13.35 2.48
CA ARG A 120 -2.40 -14.10 3.05
C ARG A 120 -2.02 -15.44 3.70
N GLU A 121 -0.92 -16.02 3.27
CA GLU A 121 -0.39 -17.28 3.81
C GLU A 121 0.65 -17.06 4.91
N HIS A 122 0.99 -15.80 5.21
CA HIS A 122 1.95 -15.51 6.27
C HIS A 122 1.32 -15.80 7.65
N PRO A 123 1.92 -16.69 8.48
CA PRO A 123 1.27 -17.24 9.67
C PRO A 123 1.00 -16.19 10.76
N ARG A 124 1.77 -15.11 10.77
CA ARG A 124 1.67 -14.02 11.75
C ARG A 124 1.35 -12.69 11.06
N CYS A 125 0.15 -12.64 10.45
CA CYS A 125 -0.31 -11.50 9.68
C CYS A 125 -1.52 -10.82 10.35
N VAL A 126 -1.52 -9.49 10.39
CA VAL A 126 -2.64 -8.67 10.85
C VAL A 126 -3.04 -7.70 9.75
N ASN A 127 -4.30 -7.77 9.31
CA ASN A 127 -4.85 -6.91 8.28
C ASN A 127 -5.81 -5.92 8.92
N ILE A 128 -5.58 -4.63 8.71
CA ILE A 128 -6.31 -3.52 9.32
C ILE A 128 -6.79 -2.58 8.23
N PHE A 129 -7.98 -2.02 8.38
CA PHE A 129 -8.49 -0.97 7.52
C PHE A 129 -8.77 0.29 8.33
N ILE A 130 -8.26 1.43 7.86
CA ILE A 130 -8.47 2.74 8.49
C ILE A 130 -9.38 3.59 7.60
N SER A 131 -10.54 3.91 8.14
CA SER A 131 -11.50 4.87 7.58
C SER A 131 -11.51 6.18 8.38
N ALA A 132 -12.24 7.17 7.89
CA ALA A 132 -12.57 8.39 8.61
C ALA A 132 -13.85 9.01 8.02
N SER A 133 -14.48 9.92 8.73
CA SER A 133 -15.62 10.69 8.24
C SER A 133 -15.25 11.47 6.97
N LYS A 134 -16.24 11.78 6.15
CA LYS A 134 -16.02 12.54 4.92
C LYS A 134 -15.44 13.93 5.24
N GLU A 135 -15.97 14.57 6.26
CA GLU A 135 -15.61 15.91 6.71
C GLU A 135 -14.13 15.97 7.15
N ASP A 136 -13.70 15.04 7.99
CA ASP A 136 -12.31 14.99 8.47
C ASP A 136 -11.33 14.70 7.34
N ARG A 137 -11.73 13.84 6.40
CA ARG A 137 -10.91 13.50 5.23
C ARG A 137 -10.74 14.73 4.32
N ILE A 138 -11.83 15.45 4.01
CA ILE A 138 -11.80 16.69 3.24
C ILE A 138 -10.92 17.72 3.95
N GLY A 139 -11.16 17.99 5.23
CA GLY A 139 -10.38 18.96 6.00
C GLY A 139 -8.89 18.63 6.04
N ARG A 140 -8.51 17.32 6.10
CA ARG A 140 -7.12 16.89 6.03
C ARG A 140 -6.51 17.11 4.64
N ILE A 141 -7.24 16.82 3.58
CA ILE A 141 -6.75 17.00 2.19
C ILE A 141 -6.64 18.46 1.85
N CYS A 142 -7.60 19.32 2.26
CA CYS A 142 -7.50 20.77 2.10
C CYS A 142 -6.20 21.32 2.71
N ARG A 143 -5.85 20.89 3.92
CA ARG A 143 -4.62 21.33 4.61
C ARG A 143 -3.34 20.83 3.92
N ILE A 144 -3.32 19.58 3.47
CA ILE A 144 -2.12 18.97 2.88
C ILE A 144 -1.85 19.52 1.47
N HIS A 145 -2.90 19.65 0.65
CA HIS A 145 -2.77 20.08 -0.74
C HIS A 145 -3.04 21.56 -0.98
N GLN A 146 -3.45 22.32 0.06
CA GLN A 146 -3.78 23.73 -0.03
C GLN A 146 -4.88 24.03 -1.08
N VAL A 147 -5.91 23.19 -1.09
CA VAL A 147 -7.05 23.27 -2.01
C VAL A 147 -8.35 23.54 -1.25
N ASN A 148 -9.41 23.97 -1.96
CA ASN A 148 -10.75 24.10 -1.39
C ASN A 148 -11.42 22.72 -1.19
N GLU A 149 -12.57 22.70 -0.53
CA GLU A 149 -13.29 21.47 -0.18
C GLU A 149 -13.75 20.69 -1.42
N GLU A 150 -14.23 21.37 -2.45
CA GLU A 150 -14.69 20.74 -3.69
C GLU A 150 -13.53 19.98 -4.40
N ALA A 151 -12.38 20.63 -4.55
CA ALA A 151 -11.20 20.00 -5.11
C ALA A 151 -10.66 18.86 -4.23
N ALA A 152 -10.73 19.02 -2.89
CA ALA A 152 -10.35 17.96 -1.96
C ALA A 152 -11.26 16.73 -2.09
N GLU A 153 -12.57 16.93 -2.23
CA GLU A 153 -13.54 15.86 -2.44
C GLU A 153 -13.24 15.08 -3.74
N GLU A 154 -13.01 15.79 -4.85
CA GLU A 154 -12.62 15.13 -6.12
C GLU A 154 -11.32 14.33 -5.98
N ILE A 155 -10.30 14.85 -5.29
CA ILE A 155 -9.04 14.15 -5.05
C ILE A 155 -9.30 12.85 -4.27
N ILE A 156 -10.13 12.93 -3.24
CA ILE A 156 -10.50 11.78 -2.39
C ILE A 156 -11.21 10.70 -3.22
N GLU A 157 -12.24 11.09 -3.96
CA GLU A 157 -13.03 10.15 -4.76
C GLU A 157 -12.18 9.45 -5.83
N LYS A 158 -11.38 10.21 -6.59
CA LYS A 158 -10.47 9.68 -7.60
C LYS A 158 -9.42 8.74 -7.02
N ALA A 159 -8.89 9.07 -5.83
CA ALA A 159 -7.88 8.25 -5.18
C ALA A 159 -8.46 6.94 -4.61
N ASP A 160 -9.60 7.01 -3.94
CA ASP A 160 -10.23 5.84 -3.33
C ASP A 160 -10.80 4.91 -4.42
N LYS A 161 -11.36 5.45 -5.51
CA LYS A 161 -11.76 4.68 -6.67
C LYS A 161 -10.59 3.89 -7.25
N ARG A 162 -9.45 4.55 -7.51
CA ARG A 162 -8.24 3.85 -8.01
C ARG A 162 -7.71 2.79 -7.04
N ARG A 163 -7.78 3.03 -5.73
CA ARG A 163 -7.38 2.04 -4.72
C ARG A 163 -8.31 0.84 -4.70
N SER A 164 -9.62 1.08 -4.74
CA SER A 164 -10.61 0.00 -4.75
C SER A 164 -10.52 -0.83 -6.03
N GLU A 165 -10.40 -0.20 -7.20
CA GLU A 165 -10.22 -0.90 -8.48
C GLU A 165 -8.96 -1.78 -8.47
N TYR A 166 -7.82 -1.21 -8.04
CA TYR A 166 -6.56 -1.96 -7.94
C TYR A 166 -6.67 -3.13 -6.95
N TYR A 167 -7.23 -2.89 -5.77
CA TYR A 167 -7.37 -3.92 -4.74
C TYR A 167 -8.32 -5.03 -5.18
N ASN A 168 -9.50 -4.67 -5.70
CA ASN A 168 -10.52 -5.62 -6.11
C ASN A 168 -10.01 -6.50 -7.27
N TYR A 169 -9.28 -5.91 -8.22
CA TYR A 169 -8.72 -6.62 -9.37
C TYR A 169 -7.70 -7.69 -8.94
N TYR A 170 -6.71 -7.32 -8.11
CA TYR A 170 -5.65 -8.26 -7.73
C TYR A 170 -6.01 -9.21 -6.61
N SER A 171 -6.89 -8.82 -5.70
CA SER A 171 -7.24 -9.65 -4.53
C SER A 171 -8.50 -10.48 -4.71
N TYR A 172 -9.34 -10.15 -5.68
CA TYR A 172 -10.71 -10.68 -5.83
C TYR A 172 -11.58 -10.47 -4.60
N LYS A 173 -11.27 -9.47 -3.78
CA LYS A 173 -12.00 -9.08 -2.58
C LYS A 173 -12.53 -7.65 -2.73
N THR A 174 -13.44 -7.25 -1.85
CA THR A 174 -13.96 -5.88 -1.83
C THR A 174 -13.11 -5.01 -0.90
N TRP A 175 -12.54 -3.94 -1.45
CA TRP A 175 -11.77 -2.97 -0.68
C TRP A 175 -12.61 -2.30 0.40
N GLY A 176 -12.12 -2.24 1.63
CA GLY A 176 -12.81 -1.64 2.77
C GLY A 176 -13.94 -2.48 3.36
N ALA A 177 -14.26 -3.65 2.79
CA ALA A 177 -15.27 -4.53 3.38
C ALA A 177 -14.77 -5.14 4.69
N ALA A 178 -15.53 -4.99 5.77
CA ALA A 178 -15.14 -5.42 7.11
C ALA A 178 -14.73 -6.91 7.20
N ALA A 179 -15.38 -7.77 6.41
CA ALA A 179 -15.05 -9.20 6.35
C ALA A 179 -13.65 -9.51 5.78
N THR A 180 -13.01 -8.53 5.15
CA THR A 180 -11.68 -8.70 4.54
C THR A 180 -10.55 -8.46 5.55
N TYR A 181 -10.83 -7.73 6.60
CA TYR A 181 -9.82 -7.27 7.57
C TYR A 181 -10.05 -7.87 8.96
N HIS A 182 -8.99 -7.95 9.74
CA HIS A 182 -9.09 -8.38 11.14
C HIS A 182 -9.60 -7.26 12.06
N LEU A 183 -9.43 -6.00 11.64
CA LEU A 183 -9.87 -4.80 12.35
C LEU A 183 -10.18 -3.68 11.35
N CYS A 184 -11.34 -3.06 11.48
CA CYS A 184 -11.67 -1.81 10.81
C CYS A 184 -11.86 -0.74 11.87
N VAL A 185 -11.19 0.41 11.71
CA VAL A 185 -11.22 1.52 12.68
C VAL A 185 -11.55 2.81 11.95
N ASP A 186 -12.47 3.57 12.53
CA ASP A 186 -12.73 4.96 12.16
C ASP A 186 -11.81 5.87 12.98
N SER A 187 -10.86 6.52 12.31
CA SER A 187 -9.92 7.42 12.96
C SER A 187 -10.51 8.77 13.36
N SER A 188 -11.68 9.15 12.83
CA SER A 188 -12.38 10.37 13.25
C SER A 188 -12.83 10.29 14.68
N SER A 189 -13.28 9.12 15.12
CA SER A 189 -13.79 8.91 16.48
C SER A 189 -12.71 9.02 17.56
N LEU A 190 -11.47 8.69 17.24
CA LEU A 190 -10.37 8.57 18.22
C LEU A 190 -9.26 9.61 17.98
N GLY A 191 -9.17 10.18 16.78
CA GLY A 191 -7.98 10.89 16.35
C GLY A 191 -6.81 9.96 16.07
N VAL A 192 -5.74 10.49 15.46
CA VAL A 192 -4.59 9.68 15.01
C VAL A 192 -3.90 8.98 16.17
N GLU A 193 -3.56 9.72 17.25
CA GLU A 193 -2.77 9.18 18.35
C GLU A 193 -3.47 8.05 19.11
N GLU A 194 -4.75 8.23 19.43
CA GLU A 194 -5.51 7.18 20.12
C GLU A 194 -5.79 5.99 19.19
N THR A 195 -5.98 6.24 17.89
CA THR A 195 -6.09 5.14 16.91
C THR A 195 -4.81 4.30 16.89
N VAL A 196 -3.63 4.93 16.92
CA VAL A 196 -2.34 4.21 17.01
C VAL A 196 -2.29 3.34 18.25
N ARG A 197 -2.63 3.90 19.44
CA ARG A 197 -2.62 3.15 20.70
C ARG A 197 -3.62 1.99 20.71
N PHE A 198 -4.79 2.21 20.16
CA PHE A 198 -5.82 1.18 20.05
C PHE A 198 -5.38 0.04 19.14
N VAL A 199 -4.86 0.38 17.96
CA VAL A 199 -4.35 -0.59 16.97
C VAL A 199 -3.16 -1.37 17.54
N GLU A 200 -2.23 -0.71 18.23
CA GLU A 200 -1.10 -1.35 18.89
C GLU A 200 -1.56 -2.41 19.90
N LYS A 201 -2.50 -2.06 20.80
CA LYS A 201 -3.07 -3.02 21.77
C LYS A 201 -3.71 -4.22 21.08
N PHE A 202 -4.44 -3.98 19.99
CA PHE A 202 -5.06 -5.06 19.20
C PHE A 202 -4.00 -5.98 18.59
N VAL A 203 -2.95 -5.42 17.95
CA VAL A 203 -1.87 -6.16 17.31
C VAL A 203 -1.11 -7.00 18.34
N VAL A 204 -0.71 -6.39 19.46
CA VAL A 204 -0.01 -7.08 20.56
C VAL A 204 -0.81 -8.27 21.06
N LYS A 205 -2.12 -8.08 21.30
CA LYS A 205 -3.02 -9.15 21.77
C LYS A 205 -3.19 -10.24 20.71
N LYS A 206 -3.46 -9.88 19.45
CA LYS A 206 -3.70 -10.83 18.37
C LYS A 206 -2.48 -11.69 18.05
N LEU A 207 -1.30 -11.09 18.03
CA LEU A 207 -0.04 -11.76 17.73
C LEU A 207 0.65 -12.36 18.97
N LYS A 208 0.09 -12.15 20.16
CA LYS A 208 0.67 -12.57 21.46
C LYS A 208 2.11 -12.09 21.60
N LEU A 209 2.35 -10.80 21.29
CA LEU A 209 3.66 -10.19 21.44
C LEU A 209 3.95 -10.00 22.93
N ILE A 210 5.18 -10.27 23.33
CA ILE A 210 5.69 -9.94 24.65
C ILE A 210 6.23 -8.51 24.55
N VAL A 211 5.55 -7.58 25.18
CA VAL A 211 5.93 -6.15 25.26
C VAL A 211 6.50 -5.90 26.64
#